data_6ef23ac63bed40fc1c6091db5320fb33
#
_entry.id   6ef23ac63bed40fc1c6091db5320fb33
#
_cell.length_a   1.000
_cell.length_b   1.000
_cell.length_c   1.000
_cell.angle_alpha   90.00
_cell.angle_beta   90.00
_cell.angle_gamma   90.00
#
_symmetry.space_group_name_H-M   'P 1'
#
loop_
_entity.id
_entity.type
_entity.pdbx_description
1 polymer ?
#
loop_
_entity_poly.entity_id
_entity_poly.type
_entity_poly.pdbx_seq_one_letter_code
_entity_poly.pdbx_strand_id
1 'polypeptide(L)'
;MIEVALLGGLVGIVCGLIPGVGMLVGIAILYPFLLDFQPAELLIFYTSMVCSAQYFGSVTAIYLGLAGEASSFPAVIEGYALSKQGKGQQSIFLTGVGSFIGTMFGLVFIAVLSLLALELTLTTLEKMILFMAVGLSLILTTKNKLLTDLSLIILALALSHIGVSINSNIPLFHFDLVFLSQGISYFTLAAGLLCMKEVMHTKTPNAKIMVEEKFNAVKELLKHKYSVIR
;
A
#
# COMPACT_ATOMS: atom_id res chain seq x y z
N MET A 1 -0.99 4.57 26.94
CA MET A 1 -0.77 5.22 25.63
C MET A 1 0.49 4.70 24.93
N ILE A 2 1.71 4.86 25.49
CA ILE A 2 2.96 4.38 24.83
C ILE A 2 2.96 2.85 24.71
N GLU A 3 2.51 2.13 25.72
CA GLU A 3 2.40 0.66 25.67
C GLU A 3 1.46 0.19 24.55
N VAL A 4 0.33 0.86 24.38
CA VAL A 4 -0.65 0.56 23.33
C VAL A 4 -0.05 0.82 21.95
N ALA A 5 0.71 1.91 21.79
CA ALA A 5 1.43 2.19 20.55
C ALA A 5 2.51 1.14 20.25
N LEU A 6 3.25 0.69 21.26
CA LEU A 6 4.25 -0.36 21.10
C LEU A 6 3.61 -1.70 20.70
N LEU A 7 2.51 -2.07 21.36
CA LEU A 7 1.76 -3.28 21.01
C LEU A 7 1.23 -3.22 19.58
N GLY A 8 0.61 -2.11 19.19
CA GLY A 8 0.16 -1.90 17.82
C GLY A 8 1.31 -2.00 16.82
N GLY A 9 2.45 -1.39 17.14
CA GLY A 9 3.65 -1.46 16.31
C GLY A 9 4.17 -2.89 16.13
N LEU A 10 4.26 -3.68 17.20
CA LEU A 10 4.71 -5.09 17.15
C LEU A 10 3.75 -5.94 16.29
N VAL A 11 2.46 -5.79 16.48
CA VAL A 11 1.46 -6.49 15.67
C VAL A 11 1.57 -6.07 14.21
N GLY A 12 1.76 -4.78 13.94
CA GLY A 12 1.95 -4.26 12.60
C GLY A 12 3.18 -4.84 11.88
N ILE A 13 4.29 -5.05 12.62
CA ILE A 13 5.47 -5.75 12.08
C ILE A 13 5.09 -7.13 11.57
N VAL A 14 4.39 -7.91 12.38
CA VAL A 14 3.98 -9.27 12.03
C VAL A 14 3.06 -9.25 10.80
N CYS A 15 2.05 -8.40 10.80
CA CYS A 15 1.10 -8.27 9.69
C CYS A 15 1.79 -7.80 8.39
N GLY A 16 2.77 -6.90 8.47
CA GLY A 16 3.51 -6.42 7.32
C GLY A 16 4.48 -7.45 6.74
N LEU A 17 5.08 -8.29 7.60
CA LEU A 17 6.01 -9.32 7.15
C LEU A 17 5.32 -10.52 6.48
N ILE A 18 4.05 -10.77 6.75
CA ILE A 18 3.31 -11.88 6.14
C ILE A 18 2.64 -11.38 4.85
N PRO A 19 3.15 -11.77 3.66
CA PRO A 19 2.53 -11.36 2.40
C PRO A 19 1.08 -11.85 2.33
N GLY A 20 0.16 -10.93 2.02
CA GLY A 20 -1.24 -11.27 1.88
C GLY A 20 -2.11 -11.08 3.11
N VAL A 21 -1.54 -10.94 4.30
CA VAL A 21 -2.33 -10.63 5.51
C VAL A 21 -2.71 -9.15 5.54
N GLY A 22 -1.75 -8.27 5.32
CA GLY A 22 -1.98 -6.83 5.30
C GLY A 22 -2.61 -6.24 6.57
N MET A 23 -2.65 -4.92 6.65
CA MET A 23 -3.19 -4.24 7.83
C MET A 23 -4.71 -4.47 8.03
N LEU A 24 -5.49 -4.53 6.96
CA LEU A 24 -6.95 -4.68 7.07
C LEU A 24 -7.36 -6.03 7.67
N VAL A 25 -6.68 -7.10 7.28
CA VAL A 25 -6.91 -8.44 7.83
C VAL A 25 -6.47 -8.46 9.29
N GLY A 26 -5.33 -7.85 9.62
CA GLY A 26 -4.87 -7.73 11.00
C GLY A 26 -5.86 -6.97 11.89
N ILE A 27 -6.41 -5.84 11.41
CA ILE A 27 -7.45 -5.09 12.10
C ILE A 27 -8.69 -5.97 12.33
N ALA A 28 -9.18 -6.66 11.30
CA ALA A 28 -10.37 -7.49 11.40
C ALA A 28 -10.21 -8.65 12.40
N ILE A 29 -9.04 -9.30 12.43
CA ILE A 29 -8.75 -10.39 13.38
C ILE A 29 -8.65 -9.88 14.82
N LEU A 30 -8.04 -8.71 15.01
CA LEU A 30 -7.78 -8.18 16.35
C LEU A 30 -8.95 -7.39 16.93
N TYR A 31 -9.87 -6.92 16.10
CA TYR A 31 -11.00 -6.10 16.54
C TYR A 31 -11.76 -6.69 17.73
N PRO A 32 -12.12 -8.00 17.76
CA PRO A 32 -12.82 -8.56 18.91
C PRO A 32 -12.05 -8.50 20.24
N PHE A 33 -10.72 -8.50 20.18
CA PHE A 33 -9.86 -8.45 21.37
C PHE A 33 -9.63 -7.03 21.90
N LEU A 34 -9.98 -6.03 21.09
CA LEU A 34 -9.76 -4.61 21.38
C LEU A 34 -11.04 -3.87 21.75
N LEU A 35 -12.17 -4.59 21.92
CA LEU A 35 -13.48 -4.00 22.22
C LEU A 35 -13.52 -3.23 23.57
N ASP A 36 -12.67 -3.64 24.52
CA ASP A 36 -12.58 -3.02 25.85
C ASP A 36 -11.69 -1.76 25.86
N PHE A 37 -11.01 -1.46 24.76
CA PHE A 37 -10.12 -0.30 24.66
C PHE A 37 -10.94 0.98 24.49
N GLN A 38 -10.46 2.07 25.08
CA GLN A 38 -11.04 3.39 24.86
C GLN A 38 -10.83 3.84 23.40
N PRO A 39 -11.71 4.65 22.84
CA PRO A 39 -11.57 5.10 21.44
C PRO A 39 -10.23 5.75 21.10
N ALA A 40 -9.62 6.47 22.04
CA ALA A 40 -8.31 7.07 21.88
C ALA A 40 -7.19 6.02 21.83
N GLU A 41 -7.30 4.95 22.62
CA GLU A 41 -6.35 3.83 22.63
C GLU A 41 -6.44 3.02 21.36
N LEU A 42 -7.65 2.75 20.87
CA LEU A 42 -7.89 2.10 19.57
C LEU A 42 -7.24 2.88 18.42
N LEU A 43 -7.42 4.20 18.43
CA LEU A 43 -6.83 5.05 17.40
C LEU A 43 -5.30 4.97 17.39
N ILE A 44 -4.68 5.02 18.59
CA ILE A 44 -3.23 4.92 18.74
C ILE A 44 -2.73 3.55 18.33
N PHE A 45 -3.42 2.48 18.74
CA PHE A 45 -3.08 1.11 18.39
C PHE A 45 -3.10 0.89 16.87
N TYR A 46 -4.21 1.23 16.23
CA TYR A 46 -4.36 1.03 14.78
C TYR A 46 -3.43 1.92 13.97
N THR A 47 -3.22 3.17 14.37
CA THR A 47 -2.27 4.06 13.67
C THR A 47 -0.85 3.51 13.74
N SER A 48 -0.40 3.08 14.91
CA SER A 48 0.91 2.47 15.10
C SER A 48 1.06 1.17 14.31
N MET A 49 0.03 0.33 14.33
CA MET A 49 -0.02 -0.92 13.57
C MET A 49 0.08 -0.67 12.06
N VAL A 50 -0.68 0.29 11.52
CA VAL A 50 -0.67 0.65 10.10
C VAL A 50 0.71 1.16 9.66
N CYS A 51 1.31 2.08 10.43
CA CYS A 51 2.65 2.60 10.12
C CYS A 51 3.70 1.49 10.07
N SER A 52 3.68 0.58 11.04
CA SER A 52 4.61 -0.54 11.10
C SER A 52 4.35 -1.55 9.96
N ALA A 53 3.09 -1.90 9.70
CA ALA A 53 2.74 -2.85 8.65
C ALA A 53 3.14 -2.36 7.26
N GLN A 54 2.96 -1.08 6.97
CA GLN A 54 3.37 -0.49 5.69
C GLN A 54 4.88 -0.52 5.49
N TYR A 55 5.65 -0.19 6.53
CA TYR A 55 7.10 -0.21 6.43
C TYR A 55 7.63 -1.63 6.27
N PHE A 56 7.19 -2.57 7.10
CA PHE A 56 7.63 -3.96 7.01
C PHE A 56 7.08 -4.70 5.79
N GLY A 57 5.93 -4.29 5.26
CA GLY A 57 5.45 -4.72 3.95
C GLY A 57 6.37 -4.31 2.80
N SER A 58 7.05 -3.17 2.92
CA SER A 58 8.08 -2.76 1.96
C SER A 58 9.36 -3.61 2.09
N VAL A 59 9.70 -4.10 3.29
CA VAL A 59 10.84 -5.01 3.49
C VAL A 59 10.62 -6.33 2.73
N THR A 60 9.44 -6.93 2.85
CA THR A 60 9.09 -8.16 2.10
C THR A 60 9.05 -7.90 0.60
N ALA A 61 8.55 -6.75 0.16
CA ALA A 61 8.57 -6.34 -1.24
C ALA A 61 9.98 -6.27 -1.81
N ILE A 62 10.93 -5.71 -1.05
CA ILE A 62 12.33 -5.52 -1.47
C ILE A 62 13.10 -6.83 -1.49
N TYR A 63 12.93 -7.71 -0.49
CA TYR A 63 13.73 -8.93 -0.41
C TYR A 63 13.09 -10.13 -1.09
N LEU A 64 11.78 -10.27 -0.99
CA LEU A 64 11.06 -11.44 -1.53
C LEU A 64 10.42 -11.16 -2.88
N GLY A 65 10.31 -9.91 -3.30
CA GLY A 65 9.55 -9.54 -4.50
C GLY A 65 8.04 -9.70 -4.34
N LEU A 66 7.55 -9.81 -3.11
CA LEU A 66 6.15 -9.99 -2.77
C LEU A 66 5.66 -8.79 -1.96
N ALA A 67 4.70 -8.04 -2.48
CA ALA A 67 4.14 -6.93 -1.72
C ALA A 67 3.41 -7.45 -0.47
N GLY A 68 3.85 -7.01 0.71
CA GLY A 68 3.13 -7.27 1.96
C GLY A 68 1.83 -6.47 2.04
N GLU A 69 1.86 -5.25 1.50
CA GLU A 69 0.74 -4.31 1.39
C GLU A 69 0.64 -3.77 -0.03
N ALA A 70 -0.56 -3.32 -0.43
CA ALA A 70 -0.76 -2.72 -1.75
C ALA A 70 0.08 -1.46 -1.98
N SER A 71 0.32 -0.69 -0.92
CA SER A 71 1.17 0.51 -0.93
C SER A 71 2.66 0.21 -1.17
N SER A 72 3.11 -1.01 -0.89
CA SER A 72 4.51 -1.43 -1.10
C SER A 72 4.80 -1.96 -2.51
N PHE A 73 3.82 -1.90 -3.43
CA PHE A 73 3.98 -2.37 -4.80
C PHE A 73 5.13 -1.68 -5.58
N PRO A 74 5.33 -0.36 -5.51
CA PRO A 74 6.49 0.27 -6.14
C PRO A 74 7.83 -0.32 -5.67
N ALA A 75 7.92 -0.71 -4.39
CA ALA A 75 9.10 -1.34 -3.83
C ALA A 75 9.37 -2.75 -4.40
N VAL A 76 8.33 -3.46 -4.87
CA VAL A 76 8.51 -4.73 -5.61
C VAL A 76 9.19 -4.48 -6.95
N ILE A 77 8.84 -3.41 -7.66
CA ILE A 77 9.37 -3.16 -9.00
C ILE A 77 10.83 -2.70 -8.92
N GLU A 78 11.10 -1.67 -8.14
CA GLU A 78 12.42 -1.02 -8.09
C GLU A 78 13.30 -1.60 -6.99
N GLY A 79 12.76 -1.78 -5.79
CA GLY A 79 13.49 -2.25 -4.62
C GLY A 79 13.99 -3.68 -4.75
N TYR A 80 13.16 -4.59 -5.26
CA TYR A 80 13.56 -5.97 -5.51
C TYR A 80 14.63 -6.08 -6.59
N ALA A 81 14.55 -5.25 -7.64
CA ALA A 81 15.59 -5.20 -8.64
C ALA A 81 16.95 -4.75 -8.06
N LEU A 82 16.96 -3.80 -7.14
CA LEU A 82 18.15 -3.36 -6.40
C LEU A 82 18.64 -4.44 -5.43
N SER A 83 17.75 -5.14 -4.75
CA SER A 83 18.09 -6.24 -3.85
C SER A 83 18.79 -7.36 -4.59
N LYS A 84 18.34 -7.72 -5.80
CA LYS A 84 19.04 -8.69 -6.68
C LYS A 84 20.45 -8.25 -7.09
N GLN A 85 20.77 -6.97 -6.98
CA GLN A 85 22.12 -6.42 -7.23
C GLN A 85 22.99 -6.35 -5.96
N GLY A 86 22.50 -6.87 -4.81
CA GLY A 86 23.20 -6.79 -3.53
C GLY A 86 23.02 -5.45 -2.80
N LYS A 87 22.03 -4.63 -3.21
CA LYS A 87 21.73 -3.30 -2.65
C LYS A 87 20.43 -3.27 -1.85
N GLY A 88 20.05 -4.39 -1.25
CA GLY A 88 18.80 -4.52 -0.48
C GLY A 88 18.74 -3.58 0.71
N GLN A 89 19.81 -3.48 1.50
CA GLN A 89 19.88 -2.57 2.66
C GLN A 89 19.75 -1.10 2.24
N GLN A 90 20.39 -0.72 1.13
CA GLN A 90 20.26 0.62 0.56
C GLN A 90 18.81 0.93 0.18
N SER A 91 18.14 -0.02 -0.47
CA SER A 91 16.76 0.14 -0.88
C SER A 91 15.81 0.32 0.32
N ILE A 92 15.97 -0.49 1.38
CA ILE A 92 15.18 -0.35 2.62
C ILE A 92 15.41 1.01 3.27
N PHE A 93 16.66 1.42 3.38
CA PHE A 93 16.99 2.71 3.99
C PHE A 93 16.37 3.87 3.22
N LEU A 94 16.49 3.89 1.89
CA LEU A 94 15.87 4.92 1.05
C LEU A 94 14.35 4.93 1.15
N THR A 95 13.73 3.75 1.21
CA THR A 95 12.28 3.62 1.41
C THR A 95 11.87 4.21 2.78
N GLY A 96 12.61 3.91 3.84
CA GLY A 96 12.34 4.44 5.17
C GLY A 96 12.47 5.97 5.23
N VAL A 97 13.54 6.53 4.66
CA VAL A 97 13.74 7.98 4.59
C VAL A 97 12.67 8.65 3.73
N GLY A 98 12.36 8.08 2.57
CA GLY A 98 11.32 8.60 1.69
C GLY A 98 9.94 8.60 2.35
N SER A 99 9.59 7.52 3.05
CA SER A 99 8.33 7.41 3.80
C SER A 99 8.27 8.43 4.94
N PHE A 100 9.35 8.62 5.67
CA PHE A 100 9.41 9.61 6.75
C PHE A 100 9.22 11.04 6.24
N ILE A 101 9.94 11.40 5.18
CA ILE A 101 9.81 12.72 4.55
C ILE A 101 8.39 12.90 3.99
N GLY A 102 7.88 11.91 3.26
CA GLY A 102 6.53 11.95 2.71
C GLY A 102 5.46 12.10 3.78
N THR A 103 5.59 11.41 4.91
CA THR A 103 4.67 11.54 6.05
C THR A 103 4.73 12.95 6.66
N MET A 104 5.92 13.53 6.83
CA MET A 104 6.06 14.90 7.33
C MET A 104 5.40 15.92 6.41
N PHE A 105 5.62 15.81 5.10
CA PHE A 105 4.93 16.66 4.12
C PHE A 105 3.42 16.44 4.14
N GLY A 106 2.97 15.18 4.23
CA GLY A 106 1.56 14.83 4.32
C GLY A 106 0.87 15.44 5.55
N LEU A 107 1.51 15.39 6.72
CA LEU A 107 1.00 16.00 7.94
C LEU A 107 0.84 17.53 7.81
N VAL A 108 1.86 18.21 7.27
CA VAL A 108 1.79 19.65 7.02
C VAL A 108 0.69 19.98 6.02
N PHE A 109 0.59 19.21 4.94
CA PHE A 109 -0.44 19.39 3.92
C PHE A 109 -1.85 19.21 4.48
N ILE A 110 -2.07 18.14 5.27
CA ILE A 110 -3.37 17.89 5.92
C ILE A 110 -3.71 19.02 6.91
N ALA A 111 -2.72 19.48 7.69
CA ALA A 111 -2.92 20.58 8.62
C ALA A 111 -3.34 21.88 7.90
N VAL A 112 -2.64 22.23 6.82
CA VAL A 112 -3.00 23.39 5.99
C VAL A 112 -4.37 23.20 5.34
N LEU A 113 -4.66 22.01 4.82
CA LEU A 113 -5.94 21.71 4.19
C LEU A 113 -7.09 21.78 5.21
N SER A 114 -6.87 21.29 6.43
CA SER A 114 -7.89 21.36 7.50
C SER A 114 -8.20 22.81 7.92
N LEU A 115 -7.20 23.68 7.94
CA LEU A 115 -7.39 25.10 8.19
C LEU A 115 -8.18 25.78 7.06
N LEU A 116 -7.92 25.39 5.81
CA LEU A 116 -8.65 25.91 4.64
C LEU A 116 -10.02 25.26 4.46
N ALA A 117 -10.17 23.99 4.83
CA ALA A 117 -11.38 23.18 4.60
C ALA A 117 -12.42 23.30 5.72
N LEU A 118 -12.18 24.08 6.77
CA LEU A 118 -13.17 24.33 7.82
C LEU A 118 -14.50 24.91 7.28
N GLU A 119 -14.54 25.39 6.03
CA GLU A 119 -15.74 25.89 5.35
C GLU A 119 -16.13 25.09 4.08
N LEU A 120 -15.32 24.13 3.64
CA LEU A 120 -15.56 23.36 2.40
C LEU A 120 -16.36 22.07 2.70
N THR A 121 -17.65 22.21 2.93
CA THR A 121 -18.58 21.07 2.83
C THR A 121 -18.76 20.70 1.36
N LEU A 122 -17.85 19.87 0.85
CA LEU A 122 -17.94 19.36 -0.52
C LEU A 122 -19.24 18.58 -0.70
N THR A 123 -20.03 18.99 -1.67
CA THR A 123 -21.21 18.25 -2.11
C THR A 123 -20.79 16.92 -2.74
N THR A 124 -21.71 15.97 -2.84
CA THR A 124 -21.43 14.66 -3.46
C THR A 124 -20.91 14.82 -4.89
N LEU A 125 -21.42 15.80 -5.62
CA LEU A 125 -21.01 16.08 -7.01
C LEU A 125 -19.54 16.56 -7.07
N GLU A 126 -19.13 17.45 -6.19
CA GLU A 126 -17.75 17.97 -6.13
C GLU A 126 -16.75 16.88 -5.75
N LYS A 127 -17.12 15.96 -4.85
CA LYS A 127 -16.32 14.77 -4.52
C LYS A 127 -16.12 13.87 -5.74
N MET A 128 -17.19 13.66 -6.54
CA MET A 128 -17.09 12.86 -7.77
C MET A 128 -16.19 13.54 -8.80
N ILE A 129 -16.30 14.86 -8.98
CA ILE A 129 -15.43 15.62 -9.90
C ILE A 129 -13.98 15.53 -9.45
N LEU A 130 -13.70 15.71 -8.16
CA LEU A 130 -12.35 15.59 -7.61
C LEU A 130 -11.76 14.19 -7.85
N PHE A 131 -12.55 13.15 -7.60
CA PHE A 131 -12.14 11.76 -7.83
C PHE A 131 -11.83 11.49 -9.31
N MET A 132 -12.67 12.00 -10.21
CA MET A 132 -12.42 11.90 -11.66
C MET A 132 -11.19 12.69 -12.09
N ALA A 133 -10.95 13.88 -11.53
CA ALA A 133 -9.77 14.68 -11.83
C ALA A 133 -8.47 13.98 -11.39
N VAL A 134 -8.47 13.34 -10.21
CA VAL A 134 -7.34 12.52 -9.74
C VAL A 134 -7.12 11.32 -10.66
N GLY A 135 -8.16 10.60 -11.05
CA GLY A 135 -8.08 9.49 -11.99
C GLY A 135 -7.50 9.92 -13.34
N LEU A 136 -7.99 11.06 -13.88
CA LEU A 136 -7.49 11.62 -15.13
C LEU A 136 -6.01 12.05 -15.04
N SER A 137 -5.60 12.64 -13.93
CA SER A 137 -4.20 13.04 -13.72
C SER A 137 -3.26 11.82 -13.69
N LEU A 138 -3.69 10.70 -13.13
CA LEU A 138 -2.94 9.45 -13.13
C LEU A 138 -2.78 8.91 -14.56
N ILE A 139 -3.81 8.98 -15.39
CA ILE A 139 -3.75 8.57 -16.82
C ILE A 139 -2.73 9.42 -17.57
N LEU A 140 -2.73 10.74 -17.34
CA LEU A 140 -1.85 11.67 -18.03
C LEU A 140 -0.38 11.52 -17.63
N THR A 141 -0.09 10.95 -16.43
CA THR A 141 1.28 10.70 -15.97
C THR A 141 1.86 9.38 -16.46
N THR A 142 1.03 8.44 -16.90
CA THR A 142 1.49 7.18 -17.50
C THR A 142 2.02 7.40 -18.90
N LYS A 143 3.18 6.82 -19.20
CA LYS A 143 3.79 6.88 -20.55
C LYS A 143 3.20 5.84 -21.52
N ASN A 144 2.17 5.14 -21.11
CA ASN A 144 1.51 4.11 -21.90
C ASN A 144 0.60 4.72 -22.98
N LYS A 145 0.10 3.87 -23.89
CA LYS A 145 -0.92 4.32 -24.85
C LYS A 145 -2.24 4.56 -24.10
N LEU A 146 -2.85 5.70 -24.32
CA LEU A 146 -4.13 6.11 -23.72
C LEU A 146 -5.21 5.02 -23.78
N LEU A 147 -5.29 4.28 -24.87
CA LEU A 147 -6.21 3.16 -25.06
C LEU A 147 -5.97 2.02 -24.07
N THR A 148 -4.71 1.73 -23.77
CA THR A 148 -4.35 0.68 -22.79
C THR A 148 -4.75 1.08 -21.39
N ASP A 149 -4.47 2.34 -21.00
CA ASP A 149 -4.81 2.84 -19.67
C ASP A 149 -6.33 2.94 -19.48
N LEU A 150 -7.08 3.38 -20.49
CA LEU A 150 -8.54 3.37 -20.48
C LEU A 150 -9.11 1.96 -20.37
N SER A 151 -8.56 0.99 -21.10
CA SER A 151 -9.03 -0.40 -21.01
C SER A 151 -8.80 -1.01 -19.63
N LEU A 152 -7.67 -0.70 -18.98
CA LEU A 152 -7.38 -1.14 -17.61
C LEU A 152 -8.32 -0.50 -16.59
N ILE A 153 -8.64 0.78 -16.75
CA ILE A 153 -9.60 1.47 -15.87
C ILE A 153 -10.99 0.87 -16.01
N ILE A 154 -11.46 0.64 -17.25
CA ILE A 154 -12.76 0.02 -17.50
C ILE A 154 -12.79 -1.39 -16.88
N LEU A 155 -11.73 -2.18 -17.05
CA LEU A 155 -11.62 -3.49 -16.44
C LEU A 155 -11.65 -3.42 -14.91
N ALA A 156 -10.90 -2.49 -14.31
CA ALA A 156 -10.88 -2.30 -12.86
C ALA A 156 -12.25 -1.88 -12.32
N LEU A 157 -12.95 -0.98 -13.00
CA LEU A 157 -14.31 -0.57 -12.67
C LEU A 157 -15.29 -1.75 -12.79
N ALA A 158 -15.20 -2.54 -13.85
CA ALA A 158 -16.03 -3.73 -14.03
C ALA A 158 -15.82 -4.74 -12.88
N LEU A 159 -14.57 -5.01 -12.51
CA LEU A 159 -14.23 -5.89 -11.39
C LEU A 159 -14.69 -5.33 -10.04
N SER A 160 -14.66 -4.02 -9.85
CA SER A 160 -15.10 -3.39 -8.60
C SER A 160 -16.62 -3.45 -8.39
N HIS A 161 -17.39 -3.64 -9.46
CA HIS A 161 -18.85 -3.77 -9.39
C HIS A 161 -19.33 -5.21 -9.16
N ILE A 162 -18.44 -6.19 -9.06
CA ILE A 162 -18.80 -7.57 -8.71
C ILE A 162 -19.05 -7.63 -7.20
N GLY A 163 -20.24 -8.06 -6.80
CA GLY A 163 -20.62 -8.25 -5.39
C GLY A 163 -21.92 -7.56 -5.02
N VAL A 164 -22.12 -7.33 -3.73
CA VAL A 164 -23.30 -6.64 -3.20
C VAL A 164 -22.96 -5.18 -2.94
N SER A 165 -23.75 -4.28 -3.51
CA SER A 165 -23.61 -2.84 -3.26
C SER A 165 -23.89 -2.51 -1.80
N ILE A 166 -22.93 -1.88 -1.12
CA ILE A 166 -23.01 -1.50 0.31
C ILE A 166 -24.19 -0.56 0.57
N ASN A 167 -24.53 0.29 -0.39
CA ASN A 167 -25.56 1.32 -0.21
C ASN A 167 -26.99 0.81 -0.52
N SER A 168 -27.15 -0.08 -1.48
CA SER A 168 -28.47 -0.54 -1.96
C SER A 168 -28.79 -1.99 -1.64
N ASN A 169 -27.83 -2.75 -1.13
CA ASN A 169 -27.94 -4.19 -0.86
C ASN A 169 -28.38 -5.00 -2.09
N ILE A 170 -28.18 -4.44 -3.29
CA ILE A 170 -28.53 -5.10 -4.55
C ILE A 170 -27.32 -5.90 -5.02
N PRO A 171 -27.49 -7.21 -5.33
CA PRO A 171 -26.42 -8.02 -5.88
C PRO A 171 -26.14 -7.59 -7.34
N LEU A 172 -24.87 -7.23 -7.61
CA LEU A 172 -24.41 -6.81 -8.93
C LEU A 172 -23.41 -7.85 -9.46
N PHE A 173 -23.65 -8.36 -10.66
CA PHE A 173 -22.74 -9.24 -11.40
C PHE A 173 -22.18 -10.44 -10.60
N HIS A 174 -22.97 -11.04 -9.72
CA HIS A 174 -22.53 -12.17 -8.90
C HIS A 174 -22.77 -13.55 -9.56
N PHE A 175 -23.44 -13.60 -10.73
CA PHE A 175 -23.67 -14.82 -11.52
C PHE A 175 -24.20 -16.02 -10.70
N ASP A 176 -25.02 -15.77 -9.67
CA ASP A 176 -25.53 -16.74 -8.71
C ASP A 176 -24.47 -17.57 -7.96
N LEU A 177 -23.21 -17.10 -7.97
CA LEU A 177 -22.12 -17.72 -7.24
C LEU A 177 -21.98 -17.09 -5.85
N VAL A 178 -22.25 -17.87 -4.82
CA VAL A 178 -22.25 -17.39 -3.41
C VAL A 178 -20.93 -16.74 -3.01
N PHE A 179 -19.78 -17.23 -3.49
CA PHE A 179 -18.48 -16.63 -3.18
C PHE A 179 -18.25 -15.27 -3.88
N LEU A 180 -18.94 -14.99 -4.99
CA LEU A 180 -18.89 -13.70 -5.68
C LEU A 180 -19.83 -12.66 -5.06
N SER A 181 -20.79 -13.08 -4.23
CA SER A 181 -21.69 -12.16 -3.54
C SER A 181 -20.95 -11.20 -2.58
N GLN A 182 -19.84 -11.64 -2.01
CA GLN A 182 -18.98 -10.79 -1.15
C GLN A 182 -18.07 -9.84 -1.92
N GLY A 183 -18.11 -9.92 -3.26
CA GLY A 183 -17.21 -9.15 -4.13
C GLY A 183 -15.80 -9.71 -4.21
N ILE A 184 -14.99 -9.09 -5.08
CA ILE A 184 -13.58 -9.43 -5.21
C ILE A 184 -12.79 -8.44 -4.35
N SER A 185 -12.14 -8.92 -3.30
CA SER A 185 -11.27 -8.08 -2.50
C SER A 185 -10.14 -7.52 -3.37
N TYR A 186 -9.98 -6.21 -3.38
CA TYR A 186 -8.86 -5.51 -4.01
C TYR A 186 -7.52 -6.15 -3.65
N PHE A 187 -7.37 -6.56 -2.41
CA PHE A 187 -6.16 -7.18 -1.89
C PHE A 187 -5.89 -8.55 -2.51
N THR A 188 -6.90 -9.40 -2.60
CA THR A 188 -6.80 -10.73 -3.22
C THR A 188 -6.45 -10.61 -4.70
N LEU A 189 -7.04 -9.64 -5.39
CA LEU A 189 -6.78 -9.39 -6.81
C LEU A 189 -5.34 -8.89 -7.02
N ALA A 190 -4.89 -7.93 -6.23
CA ALA A 190 -3.53 -7.40 -6.30
C ALA A 190 -2.51 -8.49 -5.97
N ALA A 191 -2.67 -9.23 -4.88
CA ALA A 191 -1.78 -10.33 -4.50
C ALA A 191 -1.75 -11.42 -5.59
N GLY A 192 -2.91 -11.82 -6.12
CA GLY A 192 -3.00 -12.82 -7.18
C GLY A 192 -2.25 -12.42 -8.44
N LEU A 193 -2.45 -11.20 -8.93
CA LEU A 193 -1.77 -10.69 -10.13
C LEU A 193 -0.25 -10.61 -9.94
N LEU A 194 0.21 -10.19 -8.75
CA LEU A 194 1.62 -10.04 -8.44
C LEU A 194 2.32 -11.39 -8.28
N CYS A 195 1.70 -12.29 -7.49
CA CYS A 195 2.24 -13.64 -7.29
C CYS A 195 2.27 -14.42 -8.61
N MET A 196 1.22 -14.35 -9.44
CA MET A 196 1.22 -15.01 -10.75
C MET A 196 2.33 -14.49 -11.64
N LYS A 197 2.54 -13.17 -11.69
CA LYS A 197 3.61 -12.58 -12.48
C LYS A 197 4.99 -13.13 -12.06
N GLU A 198 5.27 -13.19 -10.76
CA GLU A 198 6.54 -13.66 -10.26
C GLU A 198 6.72 -15.16 -10.50
N VAL A 199 5.69 -15.99 -10.23
CA VAL A 199 5.71 -17.42 -10.50
C VAL A 199 5.92 -17.74 -11.99
N MET A 200 5.28 -16.98 -12.88
CA MET A 200 5.44 -17.17 -14.34
C MET A 200 6.79 -16.66 -14.86
N HIS A 201 7.43 -15.73 -14.16
CA HIS A 201 8.74 -15.15 -14.57
C HIS A 201 9.93 -15.85 -13.92
N THR A 202 9.75 -16.64 -12.87
CA THR A 202 10.82 -17.44 -12.27
C THR A 202 11.23 -18.59 -13.20
N LYS A 203 12.01 -18.29 -14.22
CA LYS A 203 12.98 -19.24 -14.73
C LYS A 203 13.95 -19.50 -13.59
N THR A 204 13.90 -20.72 -13.02
CA THR A 204 14.77 -21.28 -11.98
C THR A 204 15.82 -20.30 -11.43
N PRO A 205 15.72 -19.92 -10.18
CA PRO A 205 16.69 -19.01 -9.62
C PRO A 205 18.02 -19.77 -9.50
N ASN A 206 18.99 -19.43 -10.31
CA ASN A 206 20.34 -19.41 -9.81
C ASN A 206 20.34 -18.34 -8.71
N ALA A 207 19.93 -18.73 -7.52
CA ALA A 207 20.06 -17.92 -6.33
C ALA A 207 21.56 -17.83 -6.03
N LYS A 208 22.27 -17.02 -6.81
CA LYS A 208 23.53 -16.47 -6.35
C LYS A 208 23.15 -15.65 -5.13
N ILE A 209 23.56 -16.15 -3.96
CA ILE A 209 23.56 -15.36 -2.74
C ILE A 209 24.44 -14.15 -3.08
N MET A 210 23.80 -13.04 -3.42
CA MET A 210 24.51 -11.80 -3.69
C MET A 210 25.01 -11.30 -2.35
N VAL A 211 26.34 -11.24 -2.19
CA VAL A 211 26.95 -10.64 -1.02
C VAL A 211 26.52 -9.18 -1.00
N GLU A 212 25.83 -8.77 0.06
CA GLU A 212 25.42 -7.37 0.19
C GLU A 212 26.64 -6.45 0.21
N GLU A 213 26.62 -5.42 -0.62
CA GLU A 213 27.63 -4.36 -0.57
C GLU A 213 27.60 -3.67 0.79
N LYS A 214 28.78 -3.35 1.34
CA LYS A 214 28.87 -2.57 2.59
C LYS A 214 28.12 -1.26 2.42
N PHE A 215 27.01 -1.15 3.14
CA PHE A 215 26.13 0.02 3.10
C PHE A 215 26.63 1.11 4.06
N ASN A 216 26.76 2.35 3.56
CA ASN A 216 27.06 3.53 4.36
C ASN A 216 25.93 4.55 4.15
N ALA A 217 25.06 4.68 5.16
CA ALA A 217 23.85 5.51 5.12
C ALA A 217 24.15 6.98 4.79
N VAL A 218 25.21 7.54 5.40
CA VAL A 218 25.57 8.96 5.22
C VAL A 218 26.02 9.24 3.80
N LYS A 219 26.83 8.34 3.22
CA LYS A 219 27.32 8.48 1.84
C LYS A 219 26.17 8.39 0.83
N GLU A 220 25.19 7.56 1.09
CA GLU A 220 24.06 7.36 0.20
C GLU A 220 23.08 8.54 0.25
N LEU A 221 22.80 9.09 1.41
CA LEU A 221 21.99 10.31 1.56
C LEU A 221 22.63 11.49 0.80
N LEU A 222 23.93 11.64 0.88
CA LEU A 222 24.64 12.73 0.17
C LEU A 222 24.61 12.52 -1.35
N LYS A 223 24.72 11.27 -1.82
CA LYS A 223 24.68 10.92 -3.25
C LYS A 223 23.31 11.13 -3.88
N HIS A 224 22.25 10.83 -3.16
CA HIS A 224 20.86 10.94 -3.65
C HIS A 224 20.12 12.20 -3.19
N LYS A 225 20.87 13.21 -2.70
CA LYS A 225 20.31 14.49 -2.22
C LYS A 225 19.28 15.14 -3.16
N TYR A 226 19.41 14.94 -4.46
CA TYR A 226 18.47 15.47 -5.47
C TYR A 226 17.42 14.46 -5.95
N SER A 227 17.57 13.18 -5.64
CA SER A 227 16.65 12.13 -6.08
C SER A 227 15.49 11.90 -5.09
N VAL A 228 15.69 12.28 -3.83
CA VAL A 228 14.65 12.13 -2.78
C VAL A 228 13.56 13.19 -2.90
N ILE A 229 13.82 14.29 -3.64
CA ILE A 229 12.90 15.43 -3.81
C ILE A 229 12.15 15.34 -5.15
N ARG A 230 12.41 14.37 -5.97
CA ARG A 230 11.79 14.16 -7.28
C ARG A 230 10.83 12.98 -7.27
#